data_49cdedf00e1a18a95b4f1448e8309495
#
_entry.id   49cdedf00e1a18a95b4f1448e8309495
#
_cell.length_a   1.000
_cell.length_b   1.000
_cell.length_c   1.000
_cell.angle_alpha   90.00
_cell.angle_beta   90.00
_cell.angle_gamma   90.00
#
_symmetry.space_group_name_H-M   'P 1'
#
loop_
_entity.id
_entity.type
_entity.pdbx_description
1 polymer ?
#
loop_
_entity_poly.entity_id
_entity_poly.type
_entity_poly.pdbx_seq_one_letter_code
_entity_poly.pdbx_strand_id
1 'polypeptide(L)'
;IMAFWNAPLDTPQHKRLAVLSAYEMRETVRKMNKSKEFDPPLNIGIGINTGECLVGNMGSEQRFDYSVIGDAVNLASRLEGKSKDFNTTIVISQNTKKDLDFKFYKLGICTVKGKKEKINCYSIK
;
A
#
# COMPACT_ATOMS: atom_id res chain seq x y z
N ILE A 1 6.21 7.92 -1.15
CA ILE A 1 6.35 7.52 0.27
C ILE A 1 6.22 6.01 0.36
N MET A 2 7.09 5.40 1.12
CA MET A 2 7.08 3.97 1.39
C MET A 2 7.02 3.75 2.90
N ALA A 3 6.14 2.87 3.33
CA ALA A 3 6.02 2.50 4.72
C ALA A 3 5.89 0.99 4.84
N PHE A 4 6.39 0.44 5.93
CA PHE A 4 6.28 -1.00 6.18
C PHE A 4 6.14 -1.30 7.67
N TRP A 5 5.58 -2.47 7.95
CA TRP A 5 5.32 -2.95 9.30
C TRP A 5 5.99 -4.30 9.50
N ASN A 6 6.08 -4.74 10.73
CA ASN A 6 6.65 -6.01 11.14
C ASN A 6 8.18 -6.05 11.06
N ALA A 7 8.80 -4.89 10.99
CA ALA A 7 10.26 -4.72 11.07
C ALA A 7 10.58 -3.31 11.53
N PRO A 8 11.56 -3.10 12.42
CA PRO A 8 12.44 -4.10 13.02
C PRO A 8 11.77 -4.92 14.13
N LEU A 9 10.59 -4.51 14.60
CA LEU A 9 9.87 -5.20 15.66
C LEU A 9 8.77 -6.07 15.07
N ASP A 10 8.61 -7.28 15.63
CA ASP A 10 7.52 -8.17 15.24
C ASP A 10 6.18 -7.51 15.53
N THR A 11 5.32 -7.49 14.54
CA THR A 11 3.99 -6.89 14.64
C THR A 11 2.97 -7.87 14.08
N PRO A 12 2.37 -8.73 14.91
CA PRO A 12 1.44 -9.77 14.43
C PRO A 12 0.27 -9.22 13.62
N GLN A 13 -0.20 -8.01 13.93
CA GLN A 13 -1.32 -7.39 13.24
C GLN A 13 -0.88 -6.42 12.15
N HIS A 14 0.27 -6.65 11.54
CA HIS A 14 0.84 -5.72 10.55
C HIS A 14 -0.09 -5.45 9.36
N LYS A 15 -0.79 -6.47 8.86
CA LYS A 15 -1.74 -6.30 7.74
C LYS A 15 -2.88 -5.37 8.13
N ARG A 16 -3.46 -5.59 9.30
CA ARG A 16 -4.54 -4.76 9.81
C ARG A 16 -4.11 -3.31 9.99
N LEU A 17 -2.93 -3.12 10.56
CA LEU A 17 -2.38 -1.77 10.79
C LEU A 17 -2.11 -1.03 9.48
N ALA A 18 -1.61 -1.73 8.48
CA ALA A 18 -1.38 -1.14 7.17
C ALA A 18 -2.69 -0.66 6.53
N VAL A 19 -3.73 -1.47 6.58
CA VAL A 19 -5.04 -1.12 6.03
C VAL A 19 -5.66 0.05 6.80
N LEU A 20 -5.59 0.03 8.14
CA LEU A 20 -6.10 1.12 8.96
C LEU A 20 -5.36 2.43 8.69
N SER A 21 -4.04 2.37 8.52
CA SER A 21 -3.24 3.56 8.20
C SER A 21 -3.66 4.15 6.86
N ALA A 22 -3.89 3.31 5.86
CA ALA A 22 -4.34 3.76 4.55
C ALA A 22 -5.73 4.41 4.63
N TYR A 23 -6.63 3.82 5.41
CA TYR A 23 -7.95 4.38 5.65
C TYR A 23 -7.84 5.78 6.26
N GLU A 24 -7.04 5.93 7.30
CA GLU A 24 -6.86 7.22 7.97
C GLU A 24 -6.24 8.27 7.05
N MET A 25 -5.25 7.87 6.23
CA MET A 25 -4.65 8.76 5.25
C MET A 25 -5.68 9.26 4.24
N ARG A 26 -6.52 8.36 3.72
CA ARG A 26 -7.57 8.73 2.77
C ARG A 26 -8.55 9.72 3.39
N GLU A 27 -9.02 9.44 4.60
CA GLU A 27 -9.97 10.31 5.28
C GLU A 27 -9.36 11.67 5.61
N THR A 28 -8.08 11.70 5.99
CA THR A 28 -7.36 12.95 6.26
C THR A 28 -7.26 13.81 5.00
N VAL A 29 -6.90 13.21 3.87
CA VAL A 29 -6.81 13.94 2.59
C VAL A 29 -8.19 14.47 2.18
N ARG A 30 -9.24 13.68 2.37
CA ARG A 30 -10.62 14.14 2.09
C ARG A 30 -10.99 15.37 2.91
N LYS A 31 -10.63 15.38 4.19
CA LYS A 31 -10.88 16.53 5.07
C LYS A 31 -10.09 17.76 4.62
N MET A 32 -8.83 17.58 4.28
CA MET A 32 -7.98 18.65 3.78
C MET A 32 -8.54 19.25 2.50
N ASN A 33 -9.01 18.42 1.59
CA ASN A 33 -9.61 18.88 0.33
C ASN A 33 -10.93 19.62 0.58
N LYS A 34 -11.72 19.17 1.56
CA LYS A 34 -12.97 19.84 1.94
C LYS A 34 -12.72 21.23 2.49
N SER A 35 -11.67 21.39 3.29
CA SER A 35 -11.32 22.68 3.87
C SER A 35 -10.54 23.57 2.90
N LYS A 36 -10.34 23.12 1.68
CA LYS A 36 -9.66 23.86 0.60
C LYS A 36 -8.22 24.27 0.94
N GLU A 37 -7.53 23.44 1.72
CA GLU A 37 -6.12 23.68 2.04
C GLU A 37 -5.23 23.58 0.80
N PHE A 38 -5.68 22.81 -0.21
CA PHE A 38 -4.95 22.64 -1.46
C PHE A 38 -5.81 23.06 -2.66
N ASP A 39 -5.20 23.81 -3.57
CA ASP A 39 -5.81 24.20 -4.83
C ASP A 39 -4.78 23.97 -5.95
N PRO A 40 -4.96 22.97 -6.85
CA PRO A 40 -6.11 22.04 -6.91
C PRO A 40 -6.11 21.05 -5.74
N PRO A 41 -7.23 20.31 -5.54
CA PRO A 41 -7.31 19.30 -4.50
C PRO A 41 -6.23 18.24 -4.62
N LEU A 42 -5.76 17.73 -3.49
CA LEU A 42 -4.74 16.71 -3.45
C LEU A 42 -5.32 15.34 -3.78
N ASN A 43 -4.71 14.64 -4.72
CA ASN A 43 -5.05 13.26 -5.06
C ASN A 43 -3.91 12.34 -4.68
N ILE A 44 -4.23 11.27 -3.96
CA ILE A 44 -3.24 10.27 -3.57
C ILE A 44 -3.68 8.87 -4.03
N GLY A 45 -2.69 8.01 -4.21
CA GLY A 45 -2.91 6.59 -4.43
C GLY A 45 -2.12 5.80 -3.40
N ILE A 46 -2.71 4.74 -2.89
CA ILE A 46 -2.09 3.89 -1.88
C ILE A 46 -2.19 2.44 -2.33
N GLY A 47 -1.05 1.77 -2.42
CA GLY A 47 -0.99 0.33 -2.71
C GLY A 47 -0.47 -0.42 -1.50
N ILE A 48 -1.13 -1.50 -1.13
CA ILE A 48 -0.76 -2.33 0.02
C ILE A 48 -0.57 -3.76 -0.42
N ASN A 49 0.59 -4.32 -0.10
CA ASN A 49 0.89 -5.71 -0.34
C ASN A 49 1.60 -6.32 0.87
N THR A 50 1.52 -7.63 0.98
CA THR A 50 2.14 -8.40 2.05
C THR A 50 2.95 -9.53 1.45
N GLY A 51 4.18 -9.69 1.90
CA GLY A 51 5.07 -10.74 1.40
C GLY A 51 6.44 -10.65 2.05
N GLU A 52 7.28 -11.63 1.74
CA GLU A 52 8.65 -11.63 2.23
C GLU A 52 9.45 -10.51 1.60
N CYS A 53 10.20 -9.81 2.41
CA CYS A 53 11.03 -8.69 2.01
C CYS A 53 12.36 -8.75 2.74
N LEU A 54 13.38 -8.19 2.11
CA LEU A 54 14.67 -7.96 2.76
C LEU A 54 14.64 -6.58 3.39
N VAL A 55 14.87 -6.52 4.69
CA VAL A 55 14.82 -5.28 5.47
C VAL A 55 16.17 -5.02 6.12
N GLY A 56 16.64 -3.80 6.07
CA GLY A 56 17.88 -3.43 6.70
C GLY A 56 18.36 -2.03 6.32
N ASN A 57 19.55 -1.70 6.79
CA ASN A 57 20.19 -0.46 6.43
C ASN A 57 20.77 -0.58 5.02
N MET A 58 20.37 0.30 4.15
CA MET A 58 20.78 0.28 2.75
C MET A 58 21.29 1.67 2.36
N GLY A 59 22.36 1.70 1.58
CA GLY A 59 22.93 2.94 1.10
C GLY A 59 24.44 2.94 1.10
N SER A 60 25.03 4.12 0.89
CA SER A 60 26.47 4.33 0.89
C SER A 60 26.99 4.58 2.31
N GLU A 61 28.34 4.56 2.49
CA GLU A 61 28.97 4.85 3.78
C GLU A 61 28.56 6.20 4.38
N GLN A 62 28.13 7.13 3.55
CA GLN A 62 27.74 8.48 3.97
C GLN A 62 26.27 8.63 4.26
N ARG A 63 25.44 7.65 3.85
CA ARG A 63 24.00 7.75 4.01
C ARG A 63 23.36 6.36 4.11
N PHE A 64 22.85 6.04 5.27
CA PHE A 64 22.15 4.79 5.53
C PHE A 64 20.68 5.07 5.81
N ASP A 65 19.82 4.41 5.04
CA ASP A 65 18.38 4.44 5.28
C ASP A 65 17.91 3.03 5.64
N TYR A 66 17.19 2.90 6.73
CA TYR A 66 16.51 1.65 7.07
C TYR A 66 15.38 1.46 6.07
N SER A 67 15.50 0.47 5.23
CA SER A 67 14.62 0.32 4.07
C SER A 67 14.27 -1.15 3.81
N VAL A 68 13.41 -1.36 2.82
CA VAL A 68 12.91 -2.67 2.43
C VAL A 68 13.00 -2.83 0.93
N ILE A 69 13.42 -4.02 0.49
CA ILE A 69 13.46 -4.38 -0.93
C ILE A 69 12.87 -5.76 -1.16
N GLY A 70 12.39 -6.01 -2.35
CA GLY A 70 11.87 -7.33 -2.75
C GLY A 70 10.72 -7.21 -3.73
N ASP A 71 10.32 -8.36 -4.30
CA ASP A 71 9.20 -8.44 -5.23
C ASP A 71 7.90 -7.94 -4.60
N ALA A 72 7.71 -8.23 -3.31
CA ALA A 72 6.50 -7.79 -2.59
C ALA A 72 6.41 -6.27 -2.51
N VAL A 73 7.55 -5.59 -2.37
CA VAL A 73 7.62 -4.11 -2.35
C VAL A 73 7.31 -3.56 -3.73
N ASN A 74 7.88 -4.16 -4.77
CA ASN A 74 7.64 -3.74 -6.15
C ASN A 74 6.17 -3.90 -6.53
N LEU A 75 5.52 -4.96 -6.04
CA LEU A 75 4.11 -5.17 -6.26
C LEU A 75 3.28 -4.08 -5.57
N ALA A 76 3.60 -3.73 -4.33
CA ALA A 76 2.90 -2.66 -3.62
C ALA A 76 2.96 -1.34 -4.41
N SER A 77 4.13 -1.00 -4.95
CA SER A 77 4.31 0.19 -5.78
C SER A 77 3.44 0.12 -7.04
N ARG A 78 3.37 -1.05 -7.67
CA ARG A 78 2.52 -1.25 -8.85
C ARG A 78 1.04 -1.08 -8.52
N LEU A 79 0.59 -1.60 -7.38
CA LEU A 79 -0.79 -1.45 -6.95
C LEU A 79 -1.14 0.02 -6.71
N GLU A 80 -0.21 0.79 -6.15
CA GLU A 80 -0.39 2.24 -6.02
C GLU A 80 -0.67 2.88 -7.38
N GLY A 81 0.14 2.53 -8.38
CA GLY A 81 -0.05 3.04 -9.74
C GLY A 81 -1.38 2.63 -10.37
N LYS A 82 -1.98 1.54 -9.92
CA LYS A 82 -3.27 1.06 -10.42
C LYS A 82 -4.47 1.78 -9.80
N SER A 83 -4.25 2.60 -8.78
CA SER A 83 -5.35 3.32 -8.12
C SER A 83 -6.16 4.18 -9.10
N LYS A 84 -5.50 4.79 -10.06
CA LYS A 84 -6.17 5.58 -11.10
C LYS A 84 -7.02 4.72 -12.02
N ASP A 85 -6.47 3.57 -12.45
CA ASP A 85 -7.17 2.65 -13.36
C ASP A 85 -8.44 2.09 -12.73
N PHE A 86 -8.40 1.82 -11.43
CA PHE A 86 -9.55 1.32 -10.67
C PHE A 86 -10.44 2.45 -10.12
N ASN A 87 -10.06 3.70 -10.36
CA ASN A 87 -10.78 4.87 -9.86
C ASN A 87 -11.02 4.80 -8.33
N THR A 88 -9.96 4.50 -7.60
CA THR A 88 -10.00 4.39 -6.13
C THR A 88 -8.70 4.92 -5.53
N THR A 89 -8.74 5.27 -4.26
CA THR A 89 -7.54 5.72 -3.55
C THR A 89 -6.69 4.56 -3.07
N ILE A 90 -7.33 3.49 -2.59
CA ILE A 90 -6.65 2.38 -1.93
C ILE A 90 -6.78 1.11 -2.75
N VAL A 91 -5.65 0.47 -3.06
CA VAL A 91 -5.60 -0.82 -3.75
C VAL A 91 -4.87 -1.82 -2.85
N ILE A 92 -5.55 -2.89 -2.49
CA ILE A 92 -5.08 -3.89 -1.53
C ILE A 92 -4.96 -5.24 -2.23
N SER A 93 -3.80 -5.89 -2.10
CA SER A 93 -3.60 -7.21 -2.68
C SER A 93 -4.39 -8.29 -1.92
N GLN A 94 -4.65 -9.40 -2.61
CA GLN A 94 -5.25 -10.58 -1.99
C GLN A 94 -4.42 -11.10 -0.81
N ASN A 95 -3.10 -10.95 -0.88
CA ASN A 95 -2.20 -11.39 0.19
C ASN A 95 -2.43 -10.60 1.48
N THR A 96 -2.71 -9.31 1.37
CA THR A 96 -3.00 -8.47 2.52
C THR A 96 -4.42 -8.70 3.03
N LYS A 97 -5.38 -8.86 2.11
CA LYS A 97 -6.78 -9.08 2.48
C LYS A 97 -6.98 -10.36 3.28
N LYS A 98 -6.20 -11.39 3.00
CA LYS A 98 -6.33 -12.71 3.63
C LYS A 98 -6.32 -12.58 5.15
N ASP A 99 -7.29 -13.22 5.80
CA ASP A 99 -7.47 -13.25 7.27
C ASP A 99 -7.83 -11.92 7.92
N LEU A 100 -8.20 -10.90 7.12
CA LEU A 100 -8.69 -9.62 7.62
C LEU A 100 -10.21 -9.52 7.52
N ASP A 101 -10.80 -8.79 8.44
CA ASP A 101 -12.25 -8.70 8.65
C ASP A 101 -12.80 -7.30 8.35
N PHE A 102 -12.31 -6.67 7.30
CA PHE A 102 -12.84 -5.39 6.83
C PHE A 102 -13.88 -5.61 5.74
N LYS A 103 -14.65 -4.58 5.44
CA LYS A 103 -15.61 -4.60 4.33
C LYS A 103 -14.86 -4.35 3.02
N PHE A 104 -14.27 -5.40 2.49
CA PHE A 104 -13.57 -5.34 1.21
C PHE A 104 -14.55 -5.44 0.04
N TYR A 105 -14.19 -4.80 -1.06
CA TYR A 105 -14.85 -5.04 -2.34
C TYR A 105 -13.78 -5.28 -3.42
N LYS A 106 -14.11 -6.14 -4.37
CA LYS A 106 -13.17 -6.52 -5.43
C LYS A 106 -13.08 -5.43 -6.49
N LEU A 107 -11.85 -5.05 -6.82
CA LEU A 107 -11.58 -4.08 -7.88
C LEU A 107 -11.37 -4.78 -9.23
N GLY A 108 -10.62 -5.87 -9.24
CA GLY A 108 -10.27 -6.57 -10.46
C GLY A 108 -8.99 -7.36 -10.29
N ILE A 109 -8.34 -7.62 -11.41
CA ILE A 109 -7.12 -8.42 -11.46
C ILE A 109 -5.97 -7.56 -11.96
N CYS A 110 -4.83 -7.64 -11.29
CA CYS A 110 -3.59 -7.02 -11.72
C CYS A 110 -2.60 -8.10 -12.15
N THR A 111 -1.91 -7.85 -13.26
CA THR A 111 -0.80 -8.71 -13.67
C THR A 111 0.50 -8.14 -13.11
N VAL A 112 1.38 -9.01 -12.67
CA VAL A 112 2.71 -8.63 -12.20
C VAL A 112 3.65 -8.62 -13.41
N LYS A 113 4.33 -7.49 -13.62
CA LYS A 113 5.26 -7.33 -14.73
C LYS A 113 6.37 -8.38 -14.68
N GLY A 114 6.53 -9.12 -15.79
CA GLY A 114 7.53 -10.17 -15.88
C GLY A 114 7.14 -11.49 -15.24
N LYS A 115 5.96 -11.58 -14.62
CA LYS A 115 5.42 -12.81 -14.06
C LYS A 115 4.05 -13.07 -14.67
N LYS A 116 3.75 -14.34 -14.93
CA LYS A 116 2.45 -14.75 -15.47
C LYS A 116 1.35 -14.77 -14.41
N GLU A 117 1.68 -14.41 -13.17
CA GLU A 117 0.74 -14.45 -12.07
C GLU A 117 -0.24 -13.29 -12.13
N LYS A 118 -1.49 -13.60 -11.91
CA LYS A 118 -2.57 -12.64 -11.79
C LYS A 118 -2.96 -12.55 -10.32
N ILE A 119 -3.13 -11.31 -9.85
CA ILE A 119 -3.46 -11.05 -8.44
C ILE A 119 -4.81 -10.35 -8.38
N ASN A 120 -5.67 -10.85 -7.50
CA ASN A 120 -6.91 -10.16 -7.20
C ASN A 120 -6.64 -8.94 -6.34
N CYS A 121 -7.24 -7.83 -6.70
CA CYS A 121 -7.08 -6.55 -6.03
C CYS A 121 -8.41 -6.11 -5.42
N TYR A 122 -8.32 -5.53 -4.24
CA TYR A 122 -9.48 -5.13 -3.44
C TYR A 122 -9.31 -3.70 -2.94
N SER A 123 -10.41 -3.14 -2.47
CA SER A 123 -10.39 -1.88 -1.73
C SER A 123 -11.36 -1.96 -0.55
N ILE A 124 -11.37 -0.93 0.26
CA ILE A 124 -12.28 -0.80 1.40
C ILE A 124 -13.13 0.46 1.25
N LYS A 125 -14.34 0.40 1.77
CA LYS A 125 -15.22 1.56 1.75
C LYS A 125 -14.85 2.60 2.79
#